data_7600b946c73b61c8f22f3caba65e91bd
#
_entry.id   7600b946c73b61c8f22f3caba65e91bd
#
_cell.length_a   1.000
_cell.length_b   1.000
_cell.length_c   1.000
_cell.angle_alpha   90.00
_cell.angle_beta   90.00
_cell.angle_gamma   90.00
#
_symmetry.space_group_name_H-M   'P 1'
#
loop_
_entity.id
_entity.type
_entity.pdbx_description
1 polymer ?
#
loop_
_entity_poly.entity_id
_entity_poly.type
_entity_poly.pdbx_seq_one_letter_code
_entity_poly.pdbx_strand_id
1 'polypeptide(L)'
;RLGQVIDRREEAGREREFRFESLGHDIPPIESLQLAKRIWQVSDGRLSPDVFERMMQSGLLRRSIVVAQDADAAVDFSYRYIGHGFDHWFGAGFSIDNIGRTRRAAHLDKRYAMAVAGDYASVLDEWRPRIGHINTSFARIDGAGDDVVLDYDRILLPFRLERPRRKTINAVWCFSETRREGVAL
;
A
#
# COMPACT_ATOMS: atom_id res chain seq x y z
N ARG A 1 9.95 -26.14 -28.41
CA ARG A 1 8.53 -26.06 -27.95
C ARG A 1 8.57 -26.02 -26.43
N LEU A 2 8.62 -24.81 -25.87
CA LEU A 2 8.45 -24.57 -24.44
C LEU A 2 6.94 -24.55 -24.17
N GLY A 3 6.44 -25.59 -23.49
CA GLY A 3 5.06 -25.64 -23.05
C GLY A 3 4.77 -24.54 -22.04
N GLN A 4 3.81 -23.69 -22.36
CA GLN A 4 3.17 -22.82 -21.38
C GLN A 4 2.52 -23.73 -20.33
N VAL A 5 3.05 -23.70 -19.13
CA VAL A 5 2.33 -24.18 -17.95
C VAL A 5 1.27 -23.13 -17.66
N ILE A 6 0.10 -23.30 -18.22
CA ILE A 6 -1.10 -22.55 -17.87
C ILE A 6 -1.50 -23.06 -16.49
N ASP A 7 -1.37 -22.21 -15.49
CA ASP A 7 -1.82 -22.51 -14.12
C ASP A 7 -3.35 -22.67 -14.15
N ARG A 8 -3.82 -23.92 -14.14
CA ARG A 8 -5.24 -24.28 -14.21
C ARG A 8 -6.10 -23.79 -13.04
N ARG A 9 -5.50 -23.08 -12.09
CA ARG A 9 -6.23 -22.37 -11.02
C ARG A 9 -6.85 -21.03 -11.48
N GLU A 10 -6.48 -20.52 -12.66
CA GLU A 10 -7.10 -19.32 -13.23
C GLU A 10 -8.44 -19.59 -13.93
N GLU A 11 -8.82 -20.84 -14.18
CA GLU A 11 -10.05 -21.18 -14.94
C GLU A 11 -11.30 -21.43 -14.07
N ALA A 12 -11.23 -21.40 -12.76
CA ALA A 12 -12.41 -21.44 -11.90
C ALA A 12 -13.05 -20.03 -11.76
N GLY A 13 -13.54 -19.55 -12.86
CA GLY A 13 -14.54 -18.57 -13.20
C GLY A 13 -15.13 -17.68 -12.12
N ARG A 14 -14.47 -16.63 -11.73
CA ARG A 14 -15.02 -15.29 -11.56
C ARG A 14 -13.91 -14.34 -11.99
N GLU A 15 -14.11 -13.58 -13.07
CA GLU A 15 -13.29 -12.40 -13.36
C GLU A 15 -13.28 -11.55 -12.09
N ARG A 16 -12.15 -11.56 -11.39
CA ARG A 16 -11.94 -10.73 -10.21
C ARG A 16 -11.84 -9.30 -10.71
N GLU A 17 -12.92 -8.55 -10.55
CA GLU A 17 -12.98 -7.18 -11.02
C GLU A 17 -12.12 -6.32 -10.09
N PHE A 18 -10.98 -5.90 -10.60
CA PHE A 18 -10.13 -4.90 -9.96
C PHE A 18 -10.59 -3.55 -10.48
N ARG A 19 -11.33 -2.81 -9.67
CA ARG A 19 -11.71 -1.43 -9.97
C ARG A 19 -10.80 -0.49 -9.22
N PHE A 20 -10.05 0.27 -9.98
CA PHE A 20 -9.22 1.34 -9.51
C PHE A 20 -9.81 2.66 -9.94
N GLU A 21 -10.34 3.42 -9.00
CA GLU A 21 -10.77 4.78 -9.25
C GLU A 21 -9.74 5.75 -8.65
N SER A 22 -9.03 6.45 -9.51
CA SER A 22 -8.21 7.58 -9.06
C SER A 22 -9.13 8.76 -8.84
N LEU A 23 -9.38 9.11 -7.58
CA LEU A 23 -10.26 10.23 -7.20
C LEU A 23 -9.61 11.61 -7.40
N GLY A 24 -8.49 11.70 -8.11
CA GLY A 24 -7.83 12.97 -8.36
C GLY A 24 -7.15 13.55 -7.12
N HIS A 25 -7.09 14.90 -7.07
CA HIS A 25 -6.41 15.62 -5.99
C HIS A 25 -7.35 16.08 -4.87
N ASP A 26 -8.65 15.94 -5.06
CA ASP A 26 -9.65 16.35 -4.09
C ASP A 26 -9.85 15.25 -3.04
N ILE A 27 -9.49 15.58 -1.81
CA ILE A 27 -9.60 14.66 -0.68
C ILE A 27 -11.05 14.57 -0.25
N PRO A 28 -11.64 13.36 -0.19
CA PRO A 28 -12.94 13.20 0.43
C PRO A 28 -12.89 13.73 1.87
N PRO A 29 -14.02 14.15 2.46
CA PRO A 29 -14.09 14.71 3.81
C PRO A 29 -13.88 13.64 4.89
N ILE A 30 -12.87 12.80 4.71
CA ILE A 30 -12.44 11.77 5.66
C ILE A 30 -11.34 12.39 6.52
N GLU A 31 -11.65 12.61 7.78
CA GLU A 31 -10.77 13.34 8.72
C GLU A 31 -9.37 12.76 8.80
N SER A 32 -9.25 11.43 8.83
CA SER A 32 -7.97 10.73 8.93
C SER A 32 -7.09 10.93 7.68
N LEU A 33 -7.67 10.94 6.48
CA LEU A 33 -6.94 11.23 5.24
C LEU A 33 -6.47 12.69 5.20
N GLN A 34 -7.32 13.60 5.66
CA GLN A 34 -6.97 15.01 5.75
C GLN A 34 -5.87 15.25 6.79
N LEU A 35 -5.91 14.53 7.91
CA LEU A 35 -4.87 14.60 8.93
C LEU A 35 -3.54 14.09 8.39
N ALA A 36 -3.54 12.97 7.68
CA ALA A 36 -2.35 12.43 7.02
C ALA A 36 -1.73 13.44 6.05
N LYS A 37 -2.56 14.10 5.23
CA LYS A 37 -2.10 15.18 4.32
C LYS A 37 -1.52 16.36 5.08
N ARG A 38 -2.15 16.82 6.16
CA ARG A 38 -1.62 17.94 6.97
C ARG A 38 -0.26 17.60 7.56
N ILE A 39 -0.08 16.39 8.09
CA ILE A 39 1.22 15.96 8.62
C ILE A 39 2.29 16.01 7.53
N TRP A 40 1.98 15.54 6.33
CA TRP A 40 2.87 15.60 5.18
C TRP A 40 3.22 17.04 4.79
N GLN A 41 2.23 17.92 4.72
CA GLN A 41 2.45 19.36 4.40
C GLN A 41 3.36 20.06 5.40
N VAL A 42 3.11 19.84 6.69
CA VAL A 42 3.91 20.47 7.77
C VAL A 42 5.34 19.94 7.79
N SER A 43 5.55 18.68 7.38
CA SER A 43 6.88 18.07 7.32
C SER A 43 7.64 18.36 6.02
N ASP A 44 7.03 19.07 5.08
CA ASP A 44 7.59 19.31 3.75
C ASP A 44 8.04 18.02 3.05
N GLY A 45 7.27 16.96 3.24
CA GLY A 45 7.58 15.64 2.67
C GLY A 45 8.87 15.00 3.23
N ARG A 46 9.30 15.36 4.43
CA ARG A 46 10.46 14.75 5.12
C ARG A 46 9.97 13.76 6.17
N LEU A 47 10.33 12.51 6.03
CA LEU A 47 10.01 11.47 7.01
C LEU A 47 11.12 11.40 8.06
N SER A 48 10.93 12.14 9.15
CA SER A 48 11.80 12.14 10.33
C SER A 48 11.19 11.31 11.47
N PRO A 49 11.96 10.98 12.52
CA PRO A 49 11.42 10.37 13.73
C PRO A 49 10.23 11.12 14.33
N ASP A 50 10.26 12.45 14.36
CA ASP A 50 9.19 13.28 14.89
C ASP A 50 7.91 13.16 14.07
N VAL A 51 8.02 13.07 12.75
CA VAL A 51 6.88 12.83 11.86
C VAL A 51 6.29 11.45 12.14
N PHE A 52 7.13 10.43 12.27
CA PHE A 52 6.67 9.09 12.59
C PHE A 52 5.98 9.03 13.95
N GLU A 53 6.49 9.73 14.96
CA GLU A 53 5.86 9.84 16.27
C GLU A 53 4.49 10.52 16.20
N ARG A 54 4.36 11.61 15.43
CA ARG A 54 3.06 12.26 15.19
C ARG A 54 2.06 11.33 14.55
N MET A 55 2.49 10.53 13.57
CA MET A 55 1.64 9.50 12.95
C MET A 55 1.17 8.46 13.97
N MET A 56 2.07 8.05 14.86
CA MET A 56 1.77 7.10 15.94
C MET A 56 0.75 7.69 16.92
N GLN A 57 0.98 8.89 17.42
CA GLN A 57 0.10 9.58 18.37
C GLN A 57 -1.29 9.87 17.77
N SER A 58 -1.36 10.06 16.46
CA SER A 58 -2.60 10.26 15.71
C SER A 58 -3.35 8.96 15.40
N GLY A 59 -2.83 7.79 15.78
CA GLY A 59 -3.42 6.49 15.48
C GLY A 59 -3.32 6.06 14.01
N LEU A 60 -2.61 6.81 13.16
CA LEU A 60 -2.52 6.53 11.73
C LEU A 60 -1.67 5.32 11.40
N LEU A 61 -0.69 4.98 12.25
CA LEU A 61 0.27 3.90 11.95
C LEU A 61 -0.39 2.54 11.77
N ARG A 62 -1.46 2.25 12.50
CA ARG A 62 -2.14 0.96 12.39
C ARG A 62 -2.55 0.60 10.96
N ARG A 63 -2.95 1.61 10.18
CA ARG A 63 -3.44 1.48 8.80
C ARG A 63 -2.49 2.11 7.78
N SER A 64 -1.21 2.18 8.13
CA SER A 64 -0.17 2.77 7.29
C SER A 64 0.78 1.71 6.76
N ILE A 65 1.22 1.93 5.53
CA ILE A 65 2.33 1.22 4.91
C ILE A 65 3.32 2.26 4.44
N VAL A 66 4.59 2.05 4.76
CA VAL A 66 5.69 2.84 4.19
C VAL A 66 6.52 1.93 3.30
N VAL A 67 6.67 2.30 2.05
CA VAL A 67 7.53 1.62 1.09
C VAL A 67 8.63 2.56 0.64
N ALA A 68 9.81 2.01 0.40
CA ALA A 68 10.92 2.76 -0.19
C ALA A 68 11.25 2.21 -1.56
N GLN A 69 11.57 3.10 -2.49
CA GLN A 69 12.08 2.73 -3.79
C GLN A 69 13.51 2.22 -3.64
N ASP A 70 13.77 1.03 -4.15
CA ASP A 70 15.13 0.49 -4.16
C ASP A 70 15.94 1.17 -5.28
N ALA A 71 17.18 1.55 -4.96
CA ALA A 71 18.02 2.37 -5.85
C ALA A 71 18.32 1.72 -7.20
N ASP A 72 18.23 0.40 -7.28
CA ASP A 72 18.63 -0.37 -8.47
C ASP A 72 17.45 -0.78 -9.35
N ALA A 73 16.19 -0.52 -8.92
CA ALA A 73 15.01 -0.89 -9.68
C ALA A 73 13.95 0.22 -9.60
N ALA A 74 13.72 0.90 -10.70
CA ALA A 74 12.79 2.03 -10.78
C ALA A 74 11.34 1.68 -10.40
N VAL A 75 10.98 0.41 -10.35
CA VAL A 75 9.61 -0.08 -10.13
C VAL A 75 9.51 -1.01 -8.91
N ASP A 76 10.61 -1.35 -8.25
CA ASP A 76 10.58 -2.19 -7.06
C ASP A 76 10.56 -1.34 -5.78
N PHE A 77 9.54 -1.62 -4.98
CA PHE A 77 9.32 -0.99 -3.70
C PHE A 77 9.43 -2.04 -2.60
N SER A 78 10.28 -1.77 -1.61
CA SER A 78 10.40 -2.62 -0.43
C SER A 78 9.67 -2.03 0.77
N TYR A 79 9.04 -2.89 1.55
CA TYR A 79 8.35 -2.48 2.76
C TYR A 79 9.35 -2.01 3.82
N ARG A 80 9.11 -0.83 4.38
CA ARG A 80 9.87 -0.27 5.52
C ARG A 80 9.06 -0.26 6.79
N TYR A 81 7.76 -0.18 6.66
CA TYR A 81 6.80 -0.28 7.75
C TYR A 81 5.49 -0.82 7.21
N ILE A 82 4.83 -1.68 7.98
CA ILE A 82 3.48 -2.16 7.74
C ILE A 82 2.75 -2.13 9.08
N GLY A 83 1.63 -1.42 9.13
CA GLY A 83 0.78 -1.37 10.31
C GLY A 83 0.09 -2.70 10.57
N HIS A 84 -0.04 -3.09 11.81
CA HIS A 84 -0.64 -4.38 12.21
C HIS A 84 -2.12 -4.53 11.83
N GLY A 85 -2.82 -3.45 11.47
CA GLY A 85 -4.17 -3.52 10.93
C GLY A 85 -4.27 -4.30 9.62
N PHE A 86 -3.17 -4.42 8.87
CA PHE A 86 -3.12 -5.19 7.64
C PHE A 86 -3.06 -6.71 7.85
N ASP A 87 -2.70 -7.16 9.05
CA ASP A 87 -2.69 -8.59 9.39
C ASP A 87 -4.09 -9.20 9.32
N HIS A 88 -5.12 -8.40 9.60
CA HIS A 88 -6.51 -8.84 9.47
C HIS A 88 -6.89 -9.18 8.01
N TRP A 89 -6.34 -8.45 7.04
CA TRP A 89 -6.66 -8.63 5.62
C TRP A 89 -5.76 -9.65 4.93
N PHE A 90 -4.48 -9.63 5.25
CA PHE A 90 -3.47 -10.41 4.53
C PHE A 90 -3.01 -11.67 5.27
N GLY A 91 -3.47 -11.87 6.50
CA GLY A 91 -3.11 -12.99 7.35
C GLY A 91 -2.20 -12.59 8.51
N ALA A 92 -2.28 -13.39 9.59
CA ALA A 92 -1.52 -13.16 10.80
C ALA A 92 -0.01 -13.12 10.51
N GLY A 93 0.67 -12.11 11.06
CA GLY A 93 2.12 -11.92 10.86
C GLY A 93 2.52 -11.18 9.59
N PHE A 94 1.58 -10.86 8.68
CA PHE A 94 1.90 -10.16 7.45
C PHE A 94 2.71 -8.89 7.68
N SER A 95 2.36 -8.11 8.70
CA SER A 95 3.03 -6.85 9.02
C SER A 95 4.49 -7.01 9.45
N ILE A 96 4.86 -8.14 10.02
CA ILE A 96 6.21 -8.43 10.50
C ILE A 96 7.03 -9.15 9.43
N ASP A 97 6.46 -10.19 8.82
CA ASP A 97 7.17 -11.11 7.94
C ASP A 97 7.57 -10.48 6.60
N ASN A 98 6.94 -9.35 6.25
CA ASN A 98 7.18 -8.69 4.96
C ASN A 98 8.04 -7.42 5.05
N ILE A 99 8.50 -7.01 6.22
CA ILE A 99 9.45 -5.90 6.34
C ILE A 99 10.75 -6.25 5.59
N GLY A 100 11.19 -5.33 4.74
CA GLY A 100 12.37 -5.50 3.88
C GLY A 100 12.12 -6.28 2.58
N ARG A 101 10.97 -6.94 2.43
CA ARG A 101 10.61 -7.65 1.19
C ARG A 101 10.04 -6.69 0.16
N THR A 102 10.22 -7.03 -1.12
CA THR A 102 9.53 -6.29 -2.18
C THR A 102 8.04 -6.60 -2.20
N ARG A 103 7.23 -5.67 -2.65
CA ARG A 103 5.78 -5.90 -2.79
C ARG A 103 5.47 -7.09 -3.68
N ARG A 104 6.22 -7.24 -4.76
CA ARG A 104 6.06 -8.36 -5.71
C ARG A 104 6.32 -9.71 -5.05
N ALA A 105 7.25 -9.78 -4.10
CA ALA A 105 7.55 -10.99 -3.35
C ALA A 105 6.53 -11.28 -2.24
N ALA A 106 5.90 -10.22 -1.69
CA ALA A 106 4.99 -10.31 -0.55
C ALA A 106 3.54 -10.67 -0.94
N HIS A 107 3.10 -10.32 -2.17
CA HIS A 107 1.73 -10.55 -2.59
C HIS A 107 1.60 -11.71 -3.56
N LEU A 108 0.59 -12.57 -3.33
CA LEU A 108 0.25 -13.65 -4.25
C LEU A 108 -0.42 -13.11 -5.52
N ASP A 109 -1.27 -12.09 -5.39
CA ASP A 109 -1.87 -11.42 -6.54
C ASP A 109 -0.87 -10.42 -7.16
N LYS A 110 -0.27 -10.86 -8.26
CA LYS A 110 0.73 -10.07 -9.00
C LYS A 110 0.14 -8.86 -9.70
N ARG A 111 -1.12 -8.93 -10.16
CA ARG A 111 -1.81 -7.81 -10.83
C ARG A 111 -2.05 -6.69 -9.85
N TYR A 112 -2.58 -7.01 -8.67
CA TYR A 112 -2.74 -6.06 -7.58
C TYR A 112 -1.41 -5.43 -7.18
N ALA A 113 -0.37 -6.24 -6.96
CA ALA A 113 0.94 -5.75 -6.58
C ALA A 113 1.53 -4.79 -7.61
N MET A 114 1.39 -5.09 -8.91
CA MET A 114 1.89 -4.23 -10.00
C MET A 114 1.10 -2.93 -10.12
N ALA A 115 -0.22 -2.96 -10.05
CA ALA A 115 -1.05 -1.76 -10.11
C ALA A 115 -0.70 -0.78 -8.99
N VAL A 116 -0.57 -1.28 -7.76
CA VAL A 116 -0.19 -0.46 -6.61
C VAL A 116 1.24 0.07 -6.71
N ALA A 117 2.18 -0.72 -7.26
CA ALA A 117 3.56 -0.24 -7.50
C ALA A 117 3.59 0.89 -8.54
N GLY A 118 2.78 0.81 -9.59
CA GLY A 118 2.62 1.87 -10.58
C GLY A 118 2.15 3.18 -9.97
N ASP A 119 1.20 3.13 -9.03
CA ASP A 119 0.75 4.32 -8.31
C ASP A 119 1.84 4.93 -7.42
N TYR A 120 2.61 4.09 -6.74
CA TYR A 120 3.73 4.58 -5.93
C TYR A 120 4.78 5.28 -6.80
N ALA A 121 5.10 4.71 -7.97
CA ALA A 121 6.00 5.34 -8.92
C ALA A 121 5.47 6.71 -9.36
N SER A 122 4.20 6.79 -9.78
CA SER A 122 3.57 8.06 -10.19
C SER A 122 3.63 9.13 -9.10
N VAL A 123 3.38 8.75 -7.85
CA VAL A 123 3.43 9.68 -6.70
C VAL A 123 4.83 10.24 -6.49
N LEU A 124 5.87 9.42 -6.66
CA LEU A 124 7.26 9.88 -6.54
C LEU A 124 7.68 10.74 -7.73
N ASP A 125 7.24 10.40 -8.94
CA ASP A 125 7.56 11.16 -10.15
C ASP A 125 6.91 12.54 -10.13
N GLU A 126 5.63 12.62 -9.75
CA GLU A 126 4.90 13.87 -9.65
C GLU A 126 5.22 14.66 -8.37
N TRP A 127 5.77 14.02 -7.36
CA TRP A 127 6.00 14.53 -6.01
C TRP A 127 4.78 15.21 -5.39
N ARG A 128 3.61 14.60 -5.56
CA ARG A 128 2.32 15.11 -5.10
C ARG A 128 1.52 14.02 -4.40
N PRO A 129 0.77 14.36 -3.35
CA PRO A 129 -0.21 13.45 -2.76
C PRO A 129 -1.21 12.96 -3.79
N ARG A 130 -1.51 11.67 -3.76
CA ARG A 130 -2.52 11.06 -4.61
C ARG A 130 -3.52 10.31 -3.76
N ILE A 131 -4.80 10.46 -4.10
CA ILE A 131 -5.89 9.76 -3.44
C ILE A 131 -6.46 8.77 -4.41
N GLY A 132 -6.81 7.61 -3.91
CA GLY A 132 -7.45 6.55 -4.68
C GLY A 132 -8.47 5.81 -3.84
N HIS A 133 -9.51 5.36 -4.51
CA HIS A 133 -10.46 4.40 -3.99
C HIS A 133 -10.11 3.03 -4.56
N ILE A 134 -10.05 2.03 -3.71
CA ILE A 134 -9.72 0.65 -4.07
C ILE A 134 -10.92 -0.23 -3.72
N ASN A 135 -11.43 -0.91 -4.73
CA ASN A 135 -12.37 -2.00 -4.56
C ASN A 135 -11.76 -3.23 -5.24
N THR A 136 -11.45 -4.26 -4.49
CA THR A 136 -10.80 -5.46 -5.00
C THR A 136 -11.12 -6.68 -4.16
N SER A 137 -10.99 -7.84 -4.75
CA SER A 137 -11.01 -9.12 -4.05
C SER A 137 -9.75 -9.92 -4.38
N PHE A 138 -9.22 -10.63 -3.40
CA PHE A 138 -8.09 -11.53 -3.60
C PHE A 138 -8.14 -12.71 -2.64
N ALA A 139 -7.51 -13.82 -3.04
CA ALA A 139 -7.36 -14.98 -2.18
C ALA A 139 -6.53 -14.65 -0.96
N ARG A 140 -6.94 -15.11 0.20
CA ARG A 140 -6.14 -14.98 1.43
C ARG A 140 -4.77 -15.62 1.24
N ILE A 141 -3.75 -14.96 1.78
CA ILE A 141 -2.35 -15.43 1.69
C ILE A 141 -2.16 -16.75 2.44
N ASP A 142 -2.87 -16.93 3.55
CA ASP A 142 -2.83 -18.13 4.38
C ASP A 142 -3.65 -19.31 3.80
N GLY A 143 -4.37 -19.08 2.70
CA GLY A 143 -5.22 -20.09 2.08
C GLY A 143 -6.41 -20.53 2.93
N ALA A 144 -6.65 -19.87 4.05
CA ALA A 144 -7.72 -20.21 4.98
C ALA A 144 -8.99 -19.41 4.66
N GLY A 145 -9.98 -20.07 4.06
CA GLY A 145 -11.33 -19.54 3.90
C GLY A 145 -11.58 -18.75 2.61
N ASP A 146 -12.58 -17.87 2.65
CA ASP A 146 -13.09 -17.14 1.50
C ASP A 146 -12.15 -16.01 1.06
N ASP A 147 -12.36 -15.52 -0.16
CA ASP A 147 -11.63 -14.36 -0.69
C ASP A 147 -11.86 -13.13 0.21
N VAL A 148 -10.82 -12.34 0.37
CA VAL A 148 -10.90 -11.05 1.07
C VAL A 148 -11.40 -10.01 0.09
N VAL A 149 -12.50 -9.33 0.43
CA VAL A 149 -12.99 -8.17 -0.30
C VAL A 149 -12.53 -6.91 0.43
N LEU A 150 -11.85 -6.05 -0.28
CA LEU A 150 -11.40 -4.75 0.23
C LEU A 150 -12.12 -3.62 -0.48
N ASP A 151 -12.71 -2.74 0.31
CA ASP A 151 -13.30 -1.48 -0.12
C ASP A 151 -12.77 -0.37 0.78
N TYR A 152 -11.77 0.38 0.29
CA TYR A 152 -11.10 1.39 1.09
C TYR A 152 -10.64 2.59 0.28
N ASP A 153 -10.60 3.74 0.94
CA ASP A 153 -9.92 4.92 0.45
C ASP A 153 -8.48 4.94 0.94
N ARG A 154 -7.57 5.45 0.11
CA ARG A 154 -6.18 5.63 0.51
C ARG A 154 -5.65 6.99 0.08
N ILE A 155 -4.69 7.49 0.82
CA ILE A 155 -3.82 8.57 0.41
C ILE A 155 -2.39 8.08 0.29
N LEU A 156 -1.73 8.43 -0.80
CA LEU A 156 -0.33 8.17 -1.07
C LEU A 156 0.43 9.48 -0.93
N LEU A 157 1.42 9.50 -0.07
CA LEU A 157 2.20 10.69 0.27
C LEU A 157 3.68 10.43 -0.05
N PRO A 158 4.30 11.22 -0.95
CA PRO A 158 5.73 11.09 -1.22
C PRO A 158 6.55 11.66 -0.05
N PHE A 159 7.54 10.90 0.38
CA PHE A 159 8.44 11.32 1.44
C PHE A 159 9.91 11.10 1.08
N ARG A 160 10.77 11.94 1.62
CA ARG A 160 12.21 11.72 1.69
C ARG A 160 12.56 11.16 3.05
N LEU A 161 13.04 9.92 3.05
CA LEU A 161 13.55 9.27 4.26
C LEU A 161 15.00 9.68 4.45
N GLU A 162 15.24 10.56 5.38
CA GLU A 162 16.58 11.02 5.75
C GLU A 162 17.29 9.95 6.57
N ARG A 163 18.52 9.62 6.19
CA ARG A 163 19.37 8.69 6.93
C ARG A 163 20.64 9.40 7.37
N PRO A 164 20.99 9.35 8.66
CA PRO A 164 22.26 9.88 9.11
C PRO A 164 23.40 9.23 8.32
N ARG A 165 24.26 10.03 7.69
CA ARG A 165 25.46 9.60 6.94
C ARG A 165 25.19 8.68 5.73
N ARG A 166 23.97 8.60 5.23
CA ARG A 166 23.61 7.79 4.05
C ARG A 166 22.81 8.62 3.05
N LYS A 167 22.74 8.13 1.80
CA LYS A 167 21.92 8.74 0.76
C LYS A 167 20.45 8.73 1.18
N THR A 168 19.77 9.86 0.98
CA THR A 168 18.32 9.98 1.13
C THR A 168 17.61 9.01 0.20
N ILE A 169 16.55 8.38 0.67
CA ILE A 169 15.75 7.45 -0.12
C ILE A 169 14.36 8.05 -0.29
N ASN A 170 13.82 7.94 -1.50
CA ASN A 170 12.44 8.25 -1.75
C ASN A 170 11.55 7.12 -1.20
N ALA A 171 10.49 7.51 -0.52
CA ALA A 171 9.53 6.61 0.07
C ALA A 171 8.11 7.09 -0.20
N VAL A 172 7.16 6.18 -0.21
CA VAL A 172 5.74 6.49 -0.23
C VAL A 172 5.12 6.00 1.06
N TRP A 173 4.44 6.89 1.74
CA TRP A 173 3.56 6.53 2.84
C TRP A 173 2.14 6.39 2.31
N CYS A 174 1.62 5.18 2.36
CA CYS A 174 0.25 4.85 2.06
C CYS A 174 -0.52 4.78 3.38
N PHE A 175 -1.52 5.63 3.55
CA PHE A 175 -2.51 5.50 4.62
C PHE A 175 -3.83 5.09 4.03
N SER A 176 -4.50 4.11 4.65
CA SER A 176 -5.75 3.52 4.17
C SER A 176 -6.88 3.68 5.20
N GLU A 177 -8.07 4.05 4.72
CA GLU A 177 -9.28 4.10 5.54
C GLU A 177 -10.35 3.19 4.93
N THR A 178 -10.80 2.21 5.68
CA THR A 178 -11.75 1.21 5.22
C THR A 178 -13.15 1.78 5.19
N ARG A 179 -13.87 1.62 4.09
CA ARG A 179 -15.30 1.95 3.99
C ARG A 179 -16.18 0.81 4.43
N ARG A 180 -15.78 -0.41 4.06
CA ARG A 180 -16.48 -1.64 4.46
C ARG A 180 -15.45 -2.73 4.68
N GLU A 181 -15.59 -3.44 5.77
CA GLU A 181 -14.93 -4.71 6.01
C GLU A 181 -15.99 -5.80 5.79
N GLY A 182 -15.75 -6.72 4.88
CA GLY A 182 -16.64 -7.84 4.61
C GLY A 182 -15.85 -9.05 4.13
N VAL A 183 -16.29 -10.22 4.57
CA VAL A 183 -15.90 -11.48 3.95
C VAL A 183 -16.84 -11.67 2.77
N ALA A 184 -16.35 -12.03 1.59
CA ALA A 184 -17.21 -12.39 0.47
C ALA A 184 -18.05 -13.61 0.88
N LEU A 185 -19.36 -13.50 0.70
CA LEU A 185 -20.32 -14.59 0.87
C LEU A 185 -20.17 -15.60 -0.26
#